data_d4dc632f1336aad808a460beb30d870a
#
_entry.id   d4dc632f1336aad808a460beb30d870a
#
_cell.length_a   1.000
_cell.length_b   1.000
_cell.length_c   1.000
_cell.angle_alpha   90.00
_cell.angle_beta   90.00
_cell.angle_gamma   90.00
#
_symmetry.space_group_name_H-M   'P 1'
#
loop_
_entity.id
_entity.type
_entity.pdbx_description
1 polymer ?
#
loop_
_entity_poly.entity_id
_entity_poly.type
_entity_poly.pdbx_seq_one_letter_code
_entity_poly.pdbx_strand_id
1 'polypeptide(L)'
;MEVKFVLLFFLLLGKPSSPMERGNQTRVINFLLLGFTEKPDLQPLFLPLFLSIYLVTFTGNLLIILAITSDSHHHTPMYFFLSNLSLADIYFISTTIPKMLLNIQTQNKVITYVGCLSQIFFFIVFGCLDNLLLTVMAYDRFVAICHPLHYTVIMNPRLCGLLALGSWCISVMGSLLETLTVLRLSFCTNMEIPHFLCDFPEVLKLACLDTLINSIIVIF
;
A
#
# COMPACT_ATOMS: atom_id res chain seq x y z
N MET A 1 13.63 -6.74 5.28
CA MET A 1 13.00 -7.75 6.17
C MET A 1 11.61 -8.12 5.68
N GLU A 2 10.88 -7.18 5.09
CA GLU A 2 9.48 -7.31 4.64
C GLU A 2 9.27 -8.28 3.47
N VAL A 3 10.17 -8.28 2.46
CA VAL A 3 10.06 -9.17 1.30
C VAL A 3 10.10 -10.66 1.71
N LYS A 4 10.86 -11.02 2.74
CA LYS A 4 10.92 -12.39 3.25
C LYS A 4 9.62 -12.83 3.92
N PHE A 5 8.95 -11.91 4.64
CA PHE A 5 7.68 -12.20 5.29
C PHE A 5 6.56 -12.38 4.25
N VAL A 6 6.52 -11.52 3.25
CA VAL A 6 5.58 -11.62 2.11
C VAL A 6 5.84 -12.89 1.31
N LEU A 7 7.11 -13.20 1.04
CA LEU A 7 7.48 -14.42 0.32
C LEU A 7 7.08 -15.69 1.11
N LEU A 8 7.31 -15.70 2.42
CA LEU A 8 6.89 -16.78 3.30
C LEU A 8 5.36 -16.91 3.34
N PHE A 9 4.65 -15.77 3.39
CA PHE A 9 3.21 -15.73 3.39
C PHE A 9 2.62 -16.25 2.06
N PHE A 10 3.18 -15.86 0.91
CA PHE A 10 2.78 -16.37 -0.40
C PHE A 10 3.14 -17.83 -0.62
N LEU A 11 4.24 -18.29 -0.04
CA LEU A 11 4.61 -19.73 -0.05
C LEU A 11 3.66 -20.57 0.81
N LEU A 12 3.10 -20.01 1.88
CA LEU A 12 2.14 -20.69 2.75
C LEU A 12 0.72 -20.72 2.16
N LEU A 13 0.34 -19.75 1.31
CA LEU A 13 -1.00 -19.65 0.72
C LEU A 13 -1.21 -20.47 -0.55
N GLY A 14 -0.19 -21.15 -1.04
CA GLY A 14 -0.33 -22.09 -2.16
C GLY A 14 0.40 -21.66 -3.43
N LYS A 15 0.80 -22.66 -4.19
CA LYS A 15 1.41 -22.54 -5.52
C LYS A 15 0.57 -21.62 -6.40
N PRO A 16 1.19 -20.65 -7.09
CA PRO A 16 0.52 -19.97 -8.19
C PRO A 16 0.05 -21.03 -9.18
N SER A 17 -1.22 -20.97 -9.55
CA SER A 17 -1.74 -21.79 -10.66
C SER A 17 -0.90 -21.46 -11.88
N SER A 18 -0.15 -22.45 -12.36
CA SER A 18 0.81 -22.32 -13.45
C SER A 18 0.11 -21.77 -14.70
N PRO A 19 0.63 -20.72 -15.33
CA PRO A 19 0.25 -20.41 -16.71
C PRO A 19 0.77 -21.57 -17.58
N MET A 20 -0.12 -22.06 -18.42
CA MET A 20 -0.02 -23.11 -19.41
C MET A 20 1.40 -23.62 -19.69
N GLU A 21 1.68 -24.87 -19.24
CA GLU A 21 2.88 -25.63 -19.62
C GLU A 21 3.01 -25.76 -21.14
N ARG A 22 4.03 -25.11 -21.68
CA ARG A 22 4.73 -25.59 -22.85
C ARG A 22 6.22 -25.40 -22.63
N GLY A 23 6.90 -26.48 -22.21
CA GLY A 23 8.38 -26.58 -22.24
C GLY A 23 9.08 -26.04 -21.00
N ASN A 24 9.42 -26.91 -20.12
CA ASN A 24 10.56 -27.03 -19.20
C ASN A 24 11.46 -25.79 -18.97
N GLN A 25 10.88 -24.64 -18.59
CA GLN A 25 11.57 -23.53 -17.94
C GLN A 25 10.55 -22.79 -17.09
N THR A 26 10.79 -22.65 -15.78
CA THR A 26 10.11 -21.73 -14.90
C THR A 26 10.35 -20.30 -15.42
N ARG A 27 9.47 -19.83 -16.29
CA ARG A 27 9.55 -18.47 -16.83
C ARG A 27 9.19 -17.52 -15.69
N VAL A 28 10.20 -16.86 -15.12
CA VAL A 28 10.01 -15.74 -14.22
C VAL A 28 9.28 -14.65 -15.03
N ILE A 29 8.03 -14.40 -14.69
CA ILE A 29 7.24 -13.35 -15.32
C ILE A 29 7.76 -12.01 -14.78
N ASN A 30 8.20 -11.16 -15.69
CA ASN A 30 8.63 -9.80 -15.37
C ASN A 30 7.66 -8.82 -16.02
N PHE A 31 7.32 -7.76 -15.29
CA PHE A 31 6.56 -6.63 -15.84
C PHE A 31 7.50 -5.49 -16.21
N LEU A 32 7.14 -4.73 -17.24
CA LEU A 32 7.83 -3.54 -17.67
C LEU A 32 7.04 -2.31 -17.23
N LEU A 33 7.57 -1.51 -16.33
CA LEU A 33 6.97 -0.25 -15.89
C LEU A 33 7.38 0.86 -16.85
N LEU A 34 6.45 1.48 -17.58
CA LEU A 34 6.77 2.51 -18.56
C LEU A 34 7.21 3.85 -17.94
N GLY A 35 6.80 4.09 -16.68
CA GLY A 35 7.14 5.31 -15.93
C GLY A 35 6.20 6.48 -16.22
N PHE A 36 6.55 7.69 -15.72
CA PHE A 36 5.74 8.91 -15.88
C PHE A 36 5.85 9.56 -17.26
N THR A 37 6.94 9.35 -17.96
CA THR A 37 7.20 10.04 -19.22
C THR A 37 8.13 9.24 -20.11
N GLU A 38 7.83 9.28 -21.39
CA GLU A 38 8.73 8.77 -22.44
C GLU A 38 9.90 9.74 -22.72
N LYS A 39 9.82 10.98 -22.20
CA LYS A 39 10.84 12.00 -22.43
C LYS A 39 11.99 11.84 -21.42
N PRO A 40 13.18 11.41 -21.86
CA PRO A 40 14.33 11.19 -20.99
C PRO A 40 14.80 12.48 -20.28
N ASP A 41 14.57 13.64 -20.89
CA ASP A 41 15.01 14.95 -20.37
C ASP A 41 14.30 15.36 -19.07
N LEU A 42 13.10 14.83 -18.78
CA LEU A 42 12.34 15.13 -17.57
C LEU A 42 12.66 14.19 -16.40
N GLN A 43 13.25 13.04 -16.66
CA GLN A 43 13.57 12.05 -15.61
C GLN A 43 14.51 12.60 -14.52
N PRO A 44 15.60 13.35 -14.83
CA PRO A 44 16.47 13.91 -13.80
C PRO A 44 15.79 14.95 -12.90
N LEU A 45 14.69 15.59 -13.36
CA LEU A 45 13.91 16.50 -12.54
C LEU A 45 13.03 15.78 -11.51
N PHE A 46 12.50 14.62 -11.86
CA PHE A 46 11.67 13.85 -10.96
C PHE A 46 12.43 13.22 -9.79
N LEU A 47 13.70 12.86 -9.98
CA LEU A 47 14.49 12.24 -8.93
C LEU A 47 14.65 13.12 -7.68
N PRO A 48 15.12 14.40 -7.76
CA PRO A 48 15.21 15.27 -6.59
C PRO A 48 13.82 15.62 -6.02
N LEU A 49 12.79 15.73 -6.86
CA LEU A 49 11.43 16.01 -6.41
C LEU A 49 10.91 14.88 -5.52
N PHE A 50 10.94 13.64 -6.00
CA PHE A 50 10.44 12.50 -5.23
C PHE A 50 11.32 12.18 -4.02
N LEU A 51 12.65 12.40 -4.13
CA LEU A 51 13.54 12.27 -2.98
C LEU A 51 13.20 13.30 -1.88
N SER A 52 12.94 14.56 -2.26
CA SER A 52 12.55 15.58 -1.29
C SER A 52 11.19 15.27 -0.63
N ILE A 53 10.19 14.85 -1.40
CA ILE A 53 8.90 14.41 -0.88
C ILE A 53 9.09 13.25 0.11
N TYR A 54 9.88 12.24 -0.25
CA TYR A 54 10.18 11.11 0.63
C TYR A 54 10.80 11.57 1.96
N LEU A 55 11.86 12.38 1.89
CA LEU A 55 12.57 12.84 3.09
C LEU A 55 11.68 13.71 3.99
N VAL A 56 10.91 14.64 3.41
CA VAL A 56 9.99 15.51 4.18
C VAL A 56 8.89 14.69 4.85
N THR A 57 8.27 13.77 4.11
CA THR A 57 7.20 12.94 4.67
C THR A 57 7.75 11.98 5.73
N PHE A 58 8.88 11.33 5.48
CA PHE A 58 9.50 10.42 6.44
C PHE A 58 9.90 11.14 7.73
N THR A 59 10.64 12.25 7.63
CA THR A 59 11.11 13.02 8.78
C THR A 59 9.95 13.68 9.54
N GLY A 60 8.96 14.23 8.84
CA GLY A 60 7.78 14.83 9.44
C GLY A 60 6.98 13.83 10.27
N ASN A 61 6.65 12.68 9.71
CA ASN A 61 5.92 11.64 10.44
C ASN A 61 6.73 11.02 11.58
N LEU A 62 8.05 10.84 11.40
CA LEU A 62 8.93 10.39 12.48
C LEU A 62 8.95 11.37 13.64
N LEU A 63 9.04 12.67 13.37
CA LEU A 63 8.99 13.71 14.40
C LEU A 63 7.66 13.73 15.14
N ILE A 64 6.54 13.52 14.45
CA ILE A 64 5.21 13.40 15.08
C ILE A 64 5.20 12.22 16.06
N ILE A 65 5.66 11.04 15.64
CA ILE A 65 5.72 9.85 16.50
C ILE A 65 6.61 10.13 17.71
N LEU A 66 7.80 10.69 17.51
CA LEU A 66 8.73 11.01 18.60
C LEU A 66 8.14 12.03 19.57
N ALA A 67 7.48 13.08 19.09
CA ALA A 67 6.84 14.09 19.94
C ALA A 67 5.73 13.47 20.79
N ILE A 68 4.88 12.61 20.22
CA ILE A 68 3.79 11.95 20.94
C ILE A 68 4.33 10.98 21.99
N THR A 69 5.40 10.24 21.68
CA THR A 69 5.97 9.25 22.60
C THR A 69 6.81 9.87 23.72
N SER A 70 7.35 11.07 23.50
CA SER A 70 8.23 11.76 24.49
C SER A 70 7.46 12.49 25.58
N ASP A 71 6.20 12.84 25.37
CA ASP A 71 5.42 13.64 26.30
C ASP A 71 4.17 12.88 26.80
N SER A 72 4.12 12.63 28.11
CA SER A 72 2.99 11.95 28.75
C SER A 72 1.66 12.72 28.69
N HIS A 73 1.70 14.04 28.45
CA HIS A 73 0.48 14.85 28.25
C HIS A 73 -0.24 14.56 26.93
N HIS A 74 0.42 13.91 25.97
CA HIS A 74 -0.15 13.58 24.66
C HIS A 74 -0.88 12.22 24.60
N HIS A 75 -1.21 11.61 25.75
CA HIS A 75 -1.98 10.35 25.79
C HIS A 75 -3.50 10.55 25.62
N THR A 76 -3.90 11.33 24.61
CA THR A 76 -5.30 11.44 24.22
C THR A 76 -5.61 10.50 23.03
N PRO A 77 -6.88 10.08 22.84
CA PRO A 77 -7.29 9.26 21.71
C PRO A 77 -6.81 9.80 20.36
N MET A 78 -6.90 11.11 20.16
CA MET A 78 -6.46 11.77 18.94
C MET A 78 -4.98 11.52 18.64
N TYR A 79 -4.09 11.70 19.61
CA TYR A 79 -2.66 11.49 19.41
C TYR A 79 -2.31 10.02 19.21
N PHE A 80 -3.06 9.11 19.83
CA PHE A 80 -2.94 7.68 19.57
C PHE A 80 -3.23 7.34 18.12
N PHE A 81 -4.32 7.85 17.54
CA PHE A 81 -4.65 7.64 16.13
C PHE A 81 -3.67 8.36 15.20
N LEU A 82 -3.24 9.57 15.57
CA LEU A 82 -2.25 10.32 14.79
C LEU A 82 -0.90 9.59 14.71
N SER A 83 -0.44 8.96 15.79
CA SER A 83 0.80 8.16 15.75
C SER A 83 0.67 6.93 14.87
N ASN A 84 -0.50 6.26 14.88
CA ASN A 84 -0.78 5.15 13.96
C ASN A 84 -0.83 5.61 12.50
N LEU A 85 -1.45 6.75 12.22
CA LEU A 85 -1.49 7.34 10.88
C LEU A 85 -0.08 7.70 10.39
N SER A 86 0.71 8.38 11.22
CA SER A 86 2.10 8.71 10.88
C SER A 86 2.97 7.46 10.62
N LEU A 87 2.72 6.37 11.35
CA LEU A 87 3.39 5.11 11.11
C LEU A 87 2.97 4.50 9.76
N ALA A 88 1.68 4.51 9.43
CA ALA A 88 1.16 4.04 8.16
C ALA A 88 1.73 4.84 6.99
N ASP A 89 1.78 6.19 7.09
CA ASP A 89 2.40 7.08 6.11
C ASP A 89 3.86 6.73 5.84
N ILE A 90 4.66 6.50 6.90
CA ILE A 90 6.07 6.10 6.75
C ILE A 90 6.19 4.80 5.96
N TYR A 91 5.38 3.80 6.28
CA TYR A 91 5.39 2.53 5.55
C TYR A 91 4.91 2.68 4.12
N PHE A 92 3.84 3.46 3.89
CA PHE A 92 3.30 3.72 2.56
C PHE A 92 4.34 4.31 1.61
N ILE A 93 5.02 5.39 2.03
CA ILE A 93 6.06 6.01 1.20
C ILE A 93 7.30 5.13 1.05
N SER A 94 7.65 4.35 2.09
CA SER A 94 8.84 3.49 2.07
C SER A 94 8.67 2.25 1.19
N THR A 95 7.44 1.81 0.95
CA THR A 95 7.16 0.71 0.01
C THR A 95 7.11 1.17 -1.45
N THR A 96 6.82 2.45 -1.68
CA THR A 96 6.52 3.02 -3.00
C THR A 96 7.72 3.76 -3.59
N ILE A 97 8.20 4.80 -2.90
CA ILE A 97 9.14 5.78 -3.46
C ILE A 97 10.56 5.22 -3.68
N PRO A 98 11.18 4.43 -2.78
CA PRO A 98 12.54 3.97 -2.99
C PRO A 98 12.71 3.12 -4.25
N LYS A 99 11.74 2.26 -4.55
CA LYS A 99 11.78 1.45 -5.79
C LYS A 99 11.65 2.32 -7.03
N MET A 100 10.80 3.34 -6.97
CA MET A 100 10.63 4.29 -8.08
C MET A 100 11.91 5.11 -8.31
N LEU A 101 12.54 5.63 -7.24
CA LEU A 101 13.82 6.35 -7.34
C LEU A 101 14.92 5.47 -7.95
N LEU A 102 15.00 4.21 -7.51
CA LEU A 102 15.96 3.26 -8.06
C LEU A 102 15.72 3.02 -9.55
N ASN A 103 14.46 2.84 -9.97
CA ASN A 103 14.10 2.66 -11.37
C ASN A 103 14.48 3.88 -12.24
N ILE A 104 14.26 5.10 -11.72
CA ILE A 104 14.66 6.35 -12.39
C ILE A 104 16.20 6.42 -12.52
N GLN A 105 16.92 6.12 -11.45
CA GLN A 105 18.38 6.21 -11.41
C GLN A 105 19.08 5.17 -12.31
N THR A 106 18.58 3.91 -12.26
CA THR A 106 19.19 2.79 -13.01
C THR A 106 18.65 2.64 -14.42
N GLN A 107 17.62 3.40 -14.79
CA GLN A 107 16.83 3.24 -16.03
C GLN A 107 16.28 1.80 -16.22
N ASN A 108 16.26 1.04 -15.15
CA ASN A 108 15.74 -0.32 -15.15
C ASN A 108 14.25 -0.30 -14.82
N LYS A 109 13.45 -0.49 -15.85
CA LYS A 109 11.98 -0.47 -15.76
C LYS A 109 11.38 -1.85 -15.43
N VAL A 110 12.20 -2.85 -15.16
CA VAL A 110 11.74 -4.21 -14.93
C VAL A 110 11.41 -4.43 -13.45
N ILE A 111 10.25 -5.02 -13.18
CA ILE A 111 9.85 -5.52 -11.87
C ILE A 111 9.45 -7.00 -11.97
N THR A 112 9.89 -7.80 -11.01
CA THR A 112 9.48 -9.20 -10.93
C THR A 112 8.01 -9.32 -10.52
N TYR A 113 7.35 -10.40 -10.93
CA TYR A 113 5.96 -10.69 -10.55
C TYR A 113 5.74 -10.60 -9.02
N VAL A 114 6.63 -11.23 -8.23
CA VAL A 114 6.55 -11.18 -6.76
C VAL A 114 6.75 -9.75 -6.24
N GLY A 115 7.65 -8.98 -6.83
CA GLY A 115 7.87 -7.57 -6.48
C GLY A 115 6.63 -6.70 -6.76
N CYS A 116 5.98 -6.94 -7.89
CA CYS A 116 4.72 -6.28 -8.27
C CYS A 116 3.60 -6.61 -7.28
N LEU A 117 3.38 -7.91 -6.96
CA LEU A 117 2.39 -8.33 -5.97
C LEU A 117 2.64 -7.74 -4.59
N SER A 118 3.91 -7.74 -4.15
CA SER A 118 4.27 -7.13 -2.87
C SER A 118 3.95 -5.63 -2.83
N GLN A 119 4.21 -4.94 -3.93
CA GLN A 119 3.92 -3.51 -4.06
C GLN A 119 2.42 -3.24 -4.01
N ILE A 120 1.59 -4.00 -4.76
CA ILE A 120 0.13 -3.93 -4.71
C ILE A 120 -0.36 -4.16 -3.29
N PHE A 121 0.10 -5.25 -2.64
CA PHE A 121 -0.33 -5.61 -1.29
C PHE A 121 -0.11 -4.47 -0.30
N PHE A 122 1.12 -3.97 -0.19
CA PHE A 122 1.44 -2.92 0.79
C PHE A 122 0.81 -1.58 0.44
N PHE A 123 0.72 -1.24 -0.85
CA PHE A 123 0.06 -0.02 -1.30
C PHE A 123 -1.41 0.02 -0.85
N ILE A 124 -2.13 -1.09 -1.03
CA ILE A 124 -3.53 -1.19 -0.63
C ILE A 124 -3.68 -1.22 0.90
N VAL A 125 -2.82 -2.00 1.62
CA VAL A 125 -2.88 -2.06 3.10
C VAL A 125 -2.76 -0.66 3.69
N PHE A 126 -1.71 0.06 3.34
CA PHE A 126 -1.46 1.36 3.98
C PHE A 126 -2.39 2.45 3.47
N GLY A 127 -2.74 2.47 2.18
CA GLY A 127 -3.73 3.40 1.66
C GLY A 127 -5.13 3.22 2.24
N CYS A 128 -5.57 1.97 2.45
CA CYS A 128 -6.84 1.68 3.13
C CYS A 128 -6.77 2.05 4.62
N LEU A 129 -5.66 1.73 5.28
CA LEU A 129 -5.44 2.03 6.69
C LEU A 129 -5.50 3.53 6.96
N ASP A 130 -4.87 4.36 6.12
CA ASP A 130 -4.91 5.82 6.23
C ASP A 130 -6.34 6.34 6.18
N ASN A 131 -7.14 5.89 5.21
CA ASN A 131 -8.54 6.28 5.08
C ASN A 131 -9.38 5.86 6.30
N LEU A 132 -9.18 4.66 6.82
CA LEU A 132 -9.88 4.16 8.00
C LEU A 132 -9.49 4.93 9.27
N LEU A 133 -8.19 5.19 9.47
CA LEU A 133 -7.72 5.98 10.61
C LEU A 133 -8.24 7.42 10.56
N LEU A 134 -8.26 8.06 9.39
CA LEU A 134 -8.88 9.39 9.22
C LEU A 134 -10.37 9.37 9.56
N THR A 135 -11.08 8.30 9.18
CA THR A 135 -12.50 8.12 9.53
C THR A 135 -12.69 8.00 11.04
N VAL A 136 -11.84 7.21 11.71
CA VAL A 136 -11.86 7.08 13.17
C VAL A 136 -11.51 8.40 13.87
N MET A 137 -10.55 9.15 13.34
CA MET A 137 -10.22 10.49 13.87
C MET A 137 -11.37 11.48 13.68
N ALA A 138 -12.10 11.41 12.57
CA ALA A 138 -13.31 12.22 12.37
C ALA A 138 -14.39 11.84 13.36
N TYR A 139 -14.59 10.56 13.67
CA TYR A 139 -15.49 10.11 14.72
C TYR A 139 -15.07 10.60 16.11
N ASP A 140 -13.79 10.54 16.45
CA ASP A 140 -13.24 11.10 17.71
C ASP A 140 -13.59 12.59 17.84
N ARG A 141 -13.41 13.38 16.76
CA ARG A 141 -13.78 14.80 16.74
C ARG A 141 -15.27 15.02 16.89
N PHE A 142 -16.09 14.23 16.21
CA PHE A 142 -17.53 14.28 16.36
C PHE A 142 -17.96 14.06 17.81
N VAL A 143 -17.45 13.03 18.47
CA VAL A 143 -17.77 12.76 19.87
C VAL A 143 -17.31 13.89 20.81
N ALA A 144 -16.11 14.43 20.58
CA ALA A 144 -15.58 15.52 21.39
C ALA A 144 -16.40 16.81 21.30
N ILE A 145 -17.00 17.10 20.14
CA ILE A 145 -17.82 18.30 19.91
C ILE A 145 -19.26 18.09 20.35
N CYS A 146 -19.88 16.98 19.99
CA CYS A 146 -21.30 16.74 20.22
C CYS A 146 -21.61 16.20 21.62
N HIS A 147 -20.66 15.49 22.24
CA HIS A 147 -20.85 14.83 23.54
C HIS A 147 -19.70 15.10 24.52
N PRO A 148 -19.35 16.37 24.80
CA PRO A 148 -18.15 16.71 25.58
C PRO A 148 -18.17 16.13 27.00
N LEU A 149 -19.34 16.07 27.65
CA LEU A 149 -19.47 15.53 29.02
C LEU A 149 -19.30 14.00 29.08
N HIS A 150 -19.51 13.30 27.99
CA HIS A 150 -19.39 11.84 27.92
C HIS A 150 -18.17 11.38 27.11
N TYR A 151 -17.33 12.31 26.66
CA TYR A 151 -16.20 12.02 25.78
C TYR A 151 -15.28 10.92 26.35
N THR A 152 -14.85 11.06 27.59
CA THR A 152 -13.94 10.10 28.24
C THR A 152 -14.56 8.72 28.48
N VAL A 153 -15.88 8.64 28.57
CA VAL A 153 -16.61 7.37 28.71
C VAL A 153 -16.76 6.69 27.35
N ILE A 154 -17.08 7.45 26.30
CA ILE A 154 -17.26 6.94 24.95
C ILE A 154 -15.89 6.56 24.36
N MET A 155 -14.95 7.52 24.30
CA MET A 155 -13.60 7.35 23.75
C MET A 155 -12.64 6.78 24.80
N ASN A 156 -13.03 5.64 25.41
CA ASN A 156 -12.17 4.95 26.35
C ASN A 156 -11.03 4.20 25.63
N PRO A 157 -9.91 3.88 26.32
CA PRO A 157 -8.75 3.23 25.70
C PRO A 157 -9.06 1.89 25.02
N ARG A 158 -10.06 1.15 25.51
CA ARG A 158 -10.49 -0.12 24.90
C ARG A 158 -11.13 0.10 23.54
N LEU A 159 -12.03 1.07 23.43
CA LEU A 159 -12.66 1.41 22.14
C LEU A 159 -11.61 1.93 21.15
N CYS A 160 -10.70 2.82 21.58
CA CYS A 160 -9.63 3.32 20.73
C CYS A 160 -8.74 2.19 20.19
N GLY A 161 -8.36 1.24 21.05
CA GLY A 161 -7.59 0.07 20.65
C GLY A 161 -8.36 -0.82 19.67
N LEU A 162 -9.67 -1.05 19.91
CA LEU A 162 -10.51 -1.83 19.00
C LEU A 162 -10.70 -1.17 17.64
N LEU A 163 -10.87 0.15 17.59
CA LEU A 163 -11.00 0.91 16.34
C LEU A 163 -9.70 0.86 15.53
N ALA A 164 -8.54 1.05 16.18
CA ALA A 164 -7.25 0.93 15.51
C ALA A 164 -7.01 -0.50 15.01
N LEU A 165 -7.22 -1.51 15.85
CA LEU A 165 -7.06 -2.92 15.48
C LEU A 165 -8.02 -3.32 14.35
N GLY A 166 -9.27 -2.88 14.41
CA GLY A 166 -10.26 -3.09 13.36
C GLY A 166 -9.82 -2.49 12.04
N SER A 167 -9.28 -1.26 12.05
CA SER A 167 -8.74 -0.61 10.85
C SER A 167 -7.60 -1.42 10.25
N TRP A 168 -6.66 -1.89 11.05
CA TRP A 168 -5.58 -2.77 10.61
C TRP A 168 -6.10 -4.09 10.02
N CYS A 169 -7.02 -4.76 10.70
CA CYS A 169 -7.60 -6.03 10.23
C CYS A 169 -8.34 -5.87 8.90
N ILE A 170 -9.16 -4.83 8.76
CA ILE A 170 -9.92 -4.56 7.53
C ILE A 170 -8.97 -4.28 6.38
N SER A 171 -7.95 -3.43 6.58
CA SER A 171 -6.96 -3.08 5.56
C SER A 171 -6.17 -4.30 5.08
N VAL A 172 -5.70 -5.15 6.00
CA VAL A 172 -4.97 -6.37 5.66
C VAL A 172 -5.87 -7.37 4.94
N MET A 173 -7.09 -7.59 5.43
CA MET A 173 -8.02 -8.55 4.80
C MET A 173 -8.44 -8.10 3.40
N GLY A 174 -8.74 -6.82 3.20
CA GLY A 174 -9.06 -6.26 1.89
C GLY A 174 -7.90 -6.43 0.90
N SER A 175 -6.70 -6.04 1.31
CA SER A 175 -5.50 -6.19 0.50
C SER A 175 -5.18 -7.66 0.16
N LEU A 176 -5.41 -8.59 1.08
CA LEU A 176 -5.27 -10.01 0.83
C LEU A 176 -6.23 -10.51 -0.24
N LEU A 177 -7.50 -10.11 -0.18
CA LEU A 177 -8.52 -10.49 -1.16
C LEU A 177 -8.14 -10.00 -2.57
N GLU A 178 -7.72 -8.73 -2.70
CA GLU A 178 -7.30 -8.17 -3.98
C GLU A 178 -6.04 -8.85 -4.51
N THR A 179 -5.03 -9.06 -3.68
CA THR A 179 -3.79 -9.72 -4.09
C THR A 179 -4.01 -11.20 -4.47
N LEU A 180 -4.88 -11.92 -3.74
CA LEU A 180 -5.27 -13.29 -4.09
C LEU A 180 -6.03 -13.33 -5.42
N THR A 181 -6.81 -12.31 -5.73
CA THR A 181 -7.46 -12.18 -7.04
C THR A 181 -6.41 -12.08 -8.14
N VAL A 182 -5.41 -11.21 -7.99
CA VAL A 182 -4.31 -11.08 -8.97
C VAL A 182 -3.54 -12.40 -9.14
N LEU A 183 -3.32 -13.16 -8.06
CA LEU A 183 -2.65 -14.48 -8.13
C LEU A 183 -3.42 -15.52 -8.96
N ARG A 184 -4.73 -15.38 -9.10
CA ARG A 184 -5.57 -16.27 -9.89
C ARG A 184 -5.73 -15.85 -11.35
N LEU A 185 -5.24 -14.65 -11.70
CA LEU A 185 -5.33 -14.15 -13.07
C LEU A 185 -4.31 -14.83 -13.99
N SER A 186 -4.74 -15.11 -15.21
CA SER A 186 -3.86 -15.50 -16.32
C SER A 186 -3.57 -14.26 -17.17
N PHE A 187 -2.31 -14.04 -17.50
CA PHE A 187 -1.86 -12.89 -18.30
C PHE A 187 -1.64 -13.28 -19.75
N CYS A 188 -2.27 -12.56 -20.69
CA CYS A 188 -2.33 -12.93 -22.12
C CYS A 188 -1.54 -12.02 -23.05
N THR A 189 -1.22 -10.80 -22.67
CA THR A 189 -0.66 -9.77 -23.55
C THR A 189 0.70 -9.26 -23.06
N ASN A 190 1.23 -8.26 -23.77
CA ASN A 190 2.47 -7.58 -23.37
C ASN A 190 2.40 -7.17 -21.92
N MET A 191 3.42 -7.55 -21.16
CA MET A 191 3.54 -7.30 -19.71
C MET A 191 4.00 -5.86 -19.42
N GLU A 192 3.45 -4.88 -20.15
CA GLU A 192 3.77 -3.46 -20.03
C GLU A 192 2.72 -2.75 -19.19
N ILE A 193 3.13 -2.16 -18.08
CA ILE A 193 2.29 -1.38 -17.19
C ILE A 193 2.54 0.10 -17.52
N PRO A 194 1.53 0.86 -18.01
CA PRO A 194 1.67 2.26 -18.37
C PRO A 194 1.69 3.16 -17.11
N HIS A 195 2.45 2.74 -16.10
CA HIS A 195 2.60 3.41 -14.83
C HIS A 195 4.00 3.21 -14.25
N PHE A 196 4.36 4.01 -13.23
CA PHE A 196 5.63 3.87 -12.52
C PHE A 196 5.59 2.88 -11.35
N LEU A 197 4.39 2.41 -11.00
CA LEU A 197 4.09 1.44 -9.95
C LEU A 197 3.23 0.31 -10.49
N CYS A 198 3.34 -0.85 -9.85
CA CYS A 198 2.33 -1.87 -9.97
C CYS A 198 1.10 -1.45 -9.19
N ASP A 199 0.04 -1.07 -9.92
CA ASP A 199 -1.25 -0.76 -9.35
C ASP A 199 -2.26 -1.85 -9.74
N PHE A 200 -3.18 -2.17 -8.80
CA PHE A 200 -4.14 -3.25 -8.97
C PHE A 200 -5.00 -3.08 -10.24
N PRO A 201 -5.60 -1.89 -10.53
CA PRO A 201 -6.38 -1.69 -11.74
C PRO A 201 -5.61 -1.89 -13.04
N GLU A 202 -4.33 -1.46 -13.08
CA GLU A 202 -3.51 -1.59 -14.29
C GLU A 202 -3.10 -3.05 -14.54
N VAL A 203 -2.76 -3.78 -13.49
CA VAL A 203 -2.44 -5.21 -13.58
C VAL A 203 -3.67 -6.02 -13.99
N LEU A 204 -4.86 -5.63 -13.53
CA LEU A 204 -6.11 -6.26 -13.90
C LEU A 204 -6.41 -6.12 -15.41
N LYS A 205 -6.08 -5.00 -16.03
CA LYS A 205 -6.24 -4.78 -17.49
C LYS A 205 -5.37 -5.70 -18.35
N LEU A 206 -4.28 -6.22 -17.80
CA LEU A 206 -3.37 -7.16 -18.49
C LEU A 206 -3.86 -8.61 -18.40
N ALA A 207 -4.90 -8.87 -17.63
CA ALA A 207 -5.44 -10.21 -17.46
C ALA A 207 -6.29 -10.65 -18.66
N CYS A 208 -6.26 -11.97 -18.93
CA CYS A 208 -7.07 -12.61 -19.99
C CYS A 208 -8.52 -12.86 -19.53
N LEU A 209 -9.15 -11.96 -18.83
CA LEU A 209 -10.50 -12.15 -18.30
C LEU A 209 -11.55 -11.41 -19.12
N ASP A 210 -12.71 -12.04 -19.28
CA ASP A 210 -13.89 -11.40 -19.86
C ASP A 210 -14.23 -10.10 -19.11
N THR A 211 -14.53 -9.08 -19.89
CA THR A 211 -14.80 -7.70 -19.44
C THR A 211 -15.84 -7.58 -18.32
N LEU A 212 -16.73 -8.55 -18.17
CA LEU A 212 -17.79 -8.57 -17.16
C LEU A 212 -17.23 -8.77 -15.72
N ILE A 213 -16.25 -9.64 -15.53
CA ILE A 213 -15.64 -9.89 -14.21
C ILE A 213 -14.78 -8.70 -13.80
N ASN A 214 -14.07 -8.09 -14.77
CA ASN A 214 -13.28 -6.89 -14.54
C ASN A 214 -14.13 -5.70 -14.04
N SER A 215 -15.35 -5.55 -14.56
CA SER A 215 -16.26 -4.46 -14.16
C SER A 215 -16.80 -4.64 -12.74
N ILE A 216 -16.99 -5.88 -12.28
CA ILE A 216 -17.50 -6.16 -10.93
C ILE A 216 -16.42 -5.94 -9.86
N ILE A 217 -15.16 -6.26 -10.16
CA ILE A 217 -14.05 -6.14 -9.19
C ILE A 217 -13.63 -4.68 -9.00
N VAL A 218 -13.78 -3.82 -10.00
CA VAL A 218 -13.46 -2.38 -9.91
C VAL A 218 -14.50 -1.57 -9.11
N ILE A 219 -15.67 -2.15 -8.83
CA ILE A 219 -16.76 -1.47 -8.09
C ILE A 219 -16.65 -1.74 -6.57
N PHE A 220 -15.86 -2.72 -6.16
CA PHE A 220 -15.54 -3.01 -4.75
C PHE A 220 -14.15 -2.51 -4.39
#